data_1d44310b514973d0dd230818dcdb780c
#
_entry.id   1d44310b514973d0dd230818dcdb780c
#
_cell.length_a   1.000
_cell.length_b   1.000
_cell.length_c   1.000
_cell.angle_alpha   90.00
_cell.angle_beta   90.00
_cell.angle_gamma   90.00
#
_symmetry.space_group_name_H-M   'P 1'
#
loop_
_entity.id
_entity.type
_entity.pdbx_description
1 polymer ?
#
loop_
_entity_poly.entity_id
_entity_poly.type
_entity_poly.pdbx_seq_one_letter_code
_entity_poly.pdbx_strand_id
1 'polypeptide(L)'
;MRILKAKVYGKVQGVWFRKYTLDCANRFGIVGTVKNLDDGTVLVHAMGKNIEEFKNYLNSGPPNSNVNKIDFSWDTSKMEFSEFKIEY
;
A
#
# COMPACT_ATOMS: atom_id res chain seq x y z
N MET A 1 5.30 -8.77 -14.40
CA MET A 1 5.39 -8.73 -12.93
C MET A 1 4.00 -8.73 -12.33
N ARG A 2 3.76 -9.49 -11.28
CA ARG A 2 2.44 -9.53 -10.64
C ARG A 2 2.22 -8.28 -9.79
N ILE A 3 0.95 -7.91 -9.64
CA ILE A 3 0.56 -6.76 -8.82
C ILE A 3 0.10 -7.28 -7.46
N LEU A 4 0.74 -6.80 -6.40
CA LEU A 4 0.30 -7.05 -5.04
C LEU A 4 -0.90 -6.16 -4.75
N LYS A 5 -1.97 -6.75 -4.26
CA LYS A 5 -3.13 -6.02 -3.75
C LYS A 5 -3.16 -6.20 -2.24
N ALA A 6 -3.15 -5.10 -1.51
CA ALA A 6 -3.16 -5.11 -0.06
C ALA A 6 -4.32 -4.27 0.45
N LYS A 7 -5.20 -4.87 1.27
CA LYS A 7 -6.27 -4.14 1.95
C LYS A 7 -5.91 -4.06 3.42
N VAL A 8 -5.69 -2.85 3.92
CA VAL A 8 -5.16 -2.58 5.25
C VAL A 8 -6.29 -2.17 6.17
N TYR A 9 -6.45 -2.89 7.28
CA TYR A 9 -7.52 -2.70 8.27
C TYR A 9 -6.93 -2.13 9.57
N GLY A 10 -7.72 -1.32 10.25
CA GLY A 10 -7.36 -0.75 11.52
C GLY A 10 -7.49 0.77 11.53
N LYS A 11 -6.74 1.43 12.40
CA LYS A 11 -6.66 2.89 12.42
C LYS A 11 -5.61 3.31 11.39
N VAL A 12 -6.05 3.43 10.14
CA VAL A 12 -5.15 3.65 8.99
C VAL A 12 -5.54 4.85 8.13
N GLN A 13 -6.68 5.50 8.40
CA GLN A 13 -7.06 6.75 7.76
C GLN A 13 -6.87 7.91 8.74
N GLY A 14 -6.52 9.09 8.21
CA GLY A 14 -6.32 10.29 9.04
C GLY A 14 -5.00 10.27 9.84
N VAL A 15 -4.08 9.36 9.54
CA VAL A 15 -2.82 9.18 10.26
C VAL A 15 -1.61 9.19 9.31
N TRP A 16 -1.75 9.82 8.18
CA TRP A 16 -0.70 9.92 7.15
C TRP A 16 -0.29 8.59 6.52
N PHE A 17 -1.14 7.57 6.59
CA PHE A 17 -0.82 6.24 6.07
C PHE A 17 -0.52 6.26 4.57
N ARG A 18 -1.29 7.02 3.78
CA ARG A 18 -1.07 7.12 2.34
C ARG A 18 0.30 7.74 2.03
N LYS A 19 0.68 8.80 2.75
CA LYS A 19 1.99 9.45 2.59
C LYS A 19 3.12 8.51 2.99
N TYR A 20 2.95 7.80 4.09
CA TYR A 20 3.90 6.79 4.55
C TYR A 20 4.10 5.71 3.49
N THR A 21 3.00 5.23 2.90
CA THR A 21 3.05 4.20 1.86
C THR A 21 3.77 4.70 0.61
N LEU A 22 3.49 5.93 0.19
CA LEU A 22 4.18 6.57 -0.93
C LEU A 22 5.69 6.64 -0.68
N ASP A 23 6.09 7.10 0.49
CA ASP A 23 7.51 7.23 0.84
C ASP A 23 8.21 5.86 0.84
N CYS A 24 7.55 4.84 1.40
CA CYS A 24 8.08 3.48 1.38
C CYS A 24 8.21 2.95 -0.05
N ALA A 25 7.20 3.17 -0.88
CA ALA A 25 7.23 2.72 -2.26
C ALA A 25 8.40 3.35 -3.02
N ASN A 26 8.59 4.65 -2.87
CA ASN A 26 9.70 5.34 -3.53
C ASN A 26 11.05 4.85 -3.03
N ARG A 27 11.15 4.52 -1.76
CA ARG A 27 12.39 4.00 -1.16
C ARG A 27 12.79 2.64 -1.76
N PHE A 28 11.81 1.79 -2.05
CA PHE A 28 12.05 0.44 -2.54
C PHE A 28 11.84 0.27 -4.05
N GLY A 29 11.62 1.38 -4.76
CA GLY A 29 11.41 1.32 -6.21
C GLY A 29 10.12 0.63 -6.61
N ILE A 30 9.08 0.74 -5.78
CA ILE A 30 7.75 0.19 -6.02
C ILE A 30 6.91 1.19 -6.79
N VAL A 31 6.15 0.73 -7.75
CA VAL A 31 5.16 1.53 -8.47
C VAL A 31 3.76 1.02 -8.15
N GLY A 32 2.75 1.87 -8.26
CA GLY A 32 1.38 1.49 -7.95
C GLY A 32 0.54 2.64 -7.40
N THR A 33 -0.40 2.31 -6.52
CA THR A 33 -1.35 3.29 -5.97
C THR A 33 -1.69 2.96 -4.52
N VAL A 34 -2.09 3.99 -3.76
CA VAL A 34 -2.66 3.86 -2.43
C VAL A 34 -3.87 4.78 -2.32
N LYS A 35 -4.94 4.26 -1.71
CA LYS A 35 -6.24 4.94 -1.69
C LYS A 35 -7.00 4.61 -0.41
N ASN A 36 -7.65 5.61 0.20
CA ASN A 36 -8.61 5.38 1.28
C ASN A 36 -9.93 4.87 0.69
N LEU A 37 -10.50 3.83 1.29
CA LEU A 37 -11.81 3.33 0.91
C LEU A 37 -12.88 3.83 1.88
N ASP A 38 -14.14 3.79 1.45
CA ASP A 38 -15.26 4.31 2.25
C ASP A 38 -15.49 3.51 3.53
N ASP A 39 -15.04 2.26 3.59
CA ASP A 39 -15.19 1.41 4.77
C ASP A 39 -14.12 1.62 5.84
N GLY A 40 -13.28 2.63 5.69
CA GLY A 40 -12.23 2.96 6.64
C GLY A 40 -10.91 2.25 6.40
N THR A 41 -10.83 1.38 5.40
CA THR A 41 -9.60 0.68 5.04
C THR A 41 -8.78 1.47 4.05
N VAL A 42 -7.54 1.02 3.84
CA VAL A 42 -6.63 1.56 2.81
C VAL A 42 -6.34 0.46 1.80
N LEU A 43 -6.48 0.78 0.53
CA LEU A 43 -6.21 -0.17 -0.55
C LEU A 43 -4.91 0.21 -1.25
N VAL A 44 -4.01 -0.76 -1.40
CA VAL A 44 -2.71 -0.59 -2.05
C VAL A 44 -2.61 -1.54 -3.22
N HIS A 45 -2.19 -1.02 -4.36
CA HIS A 45 -1.72 -1.83 -5.49
C HIS A 45 -0.25 -1.54 -5.67
N ALA A 46 0.59 -2.58 -5.73
CA ALA A 46 2.03 -2.39 -5.74
C ALA A 46 2.73 -3.42 -6.62
N MET A 47 3.76 -2.96 -7.30
CA MET A 47 4.52 -3.81 -8.22
C MET A 47 5.98 -3.41 -8.15
N GLY A 48 6.88 -4.39 -8.03
CA GLY A 48 8.31 -4.14 -8.00
C GLY A 48 9.09 -5.30 -7.43
N LYS A 49 10.42 -5.24 -7.54
CA LYS A 49 11.30 -6.33 -7.10
C LYS A 49 11.38 -6.46 -5.58
N ASN A 50 11.33 -5.34 -4.87
CA ASN A 50 11.49 -5.33 -3.41
C ASN A 50 10.14 -5.37 -2.69
N ILE A 51 9.20 -6.16 -3.23
CA ILE A 51 7.82 -6.18 -2.74
C ILE A 51 7.72 -6.72 -1.30
N GLU A 52 8.60 -7.66 -0.91
CA GLU A 52 8.56 -8.23 0.44
C GLU A 52 8.95 -7.21 1.51
N GLU A 53 9.98 -6.42 1.25
CA GLU A 53 10.37 -5.33 2.15
C GLU A 53 9.26 -4.29 2.26
N PHE A 54 8.61 -3.98 1.15
CA PHE A 54 7.48 -3.06 1.12
C PHE A 54 6.32 -3.59 1.98
N LYS A 55 6.00 -4.88 1.88
CA LYS A 55 4.97 -5.52 2.71
C LYS A 55 5.28 -5.38 4.20
N ASN A 56 6.53 -5.58 4.58
CA ASN A 56 6.94 -5.45 5.99
C ASN A 56 6.69 -4.05 6.52
N TYR A 57 7.00 -3.02 5.73
CA TYR A 57 6.74 -1.64 6.13
C TYR A 57 5.25 -1.32 6.20
N LEU A 58 4.43 -1.91 5.33
CA LEU A 58 2.97 -1.75 5.43
C LEU A 58 2.45 -2.32 6.74
N ASN A 59 2.96 -3.48 7.17
CA ASN A 59 2.55 -4.09 8.43
C ASN A 59 2.88 -3.22 9.65
N SER A 60 4.00 -2.51 9.60
CA SER A 60 4.39 -1.60 10.68
C SER A 60 3.52 -0.35 10.72
N GLY A 61 3.30 0.27 9.57
CA GLY A 61 2.56 1.51 9.46
C GLY A 61 3.27 2.70 10.11
N PRO A 62 2.73 3.91 9.94
CA PRO A 62 3.28 5.10 10.59
C PRO A 62 2.98 5.10 12.10
N PRO A 63 3.71 5.94 12.90
CA PRO A 63 3.62 5.89 14.36
C PRO A 63 2.22 6.05 14.96
N ASN A 64 1.35 6.84 14.33
CA ASN A 64 0.00 7.09 14.85
C ASN A 64 -1.05 6.12 14.29
N SER A 65 -0.63 5.16 13.49
CA SER A 65 -1.53 4.14 12.95
C SER A 65 -1.62 2.94 13.87
N ASN A 66 -2.65 2.14 13.65
CA ASN A 66 -2.79 0.83 14.29
C ASN A 66 -3.28 -0.14 13.25
N VAL A 67 -2.36 -0.89 12.66
CA VAL A 67 -2.69 -1.88 11.65
C VAL A 67 -3.17 -3.15 12.33
N ASN A 68 -4.46 -3.48 12.17
CA ASN A 68 -5.04 -4.69 12.75
C ASN A 68 -4.71 -5.93 11.93
N LYS A 69 -4.85 -5.81 10.62
CA LYS A 69 -4.50 -6.89 9.69
C LYS A 69 -4.35 -6.32 8.29
N ILE A 70 -3.68 -7.06 7.42
CA ILE A 70 -3.62 -6.75 6.00
C ILE A 70 -3.98 -8.01 5.24
N ASP A 71 -4.95 -7.90 4.33
CA ASP A 71 -5.27 -8.97 3.38
C ASP A 71 -4.44 -8.76 2.12
N PHE A 72 -3.50 -9.66 1.87
CA PHE A 72 -2.67 -9.64 0.68
C PHE A 72 -3.21 -10.63 -0.35
N SER A 73 -3.23 -10.20 -1.60
CA SER A 73 -3.55 -11.09 -2.72
C SER A 73 -2.76 -10.64 -3.94
N TRP A 74 -2.70 -11.50 -4.97
CA TRP A 74 -2.06 -11.15 -6.22
C TRP A 74 -3.13 -10.87 -7.26
N ASP A 75 -3.05 -9.67 -7.85
CA ASP A 75 -3.94 -9.26 -8.91
C ASP A 75 -3.32 -9.65 -10.25
N THR A 76 -4.09 -10.35 -11.07
CA THR A 76 -3.65 -10.79 -12.40
C THR A 76 -4.08 -9.82 -13.50
N SER A 77 -4.73 -8.71 -13.16
CA SER A 77 -5.12 -7.72 -14.15
C SER A 77 -3.88 -7.12 -14.83
N LYS A 78 -4.08 -6.54 -16.00
CA LYS A 78 -2.97 -5.96 -16.77
C LYS A 78 -2.84 -4.47 -16.49
N MET A 79 -2.98 -4.06 -15.24
CA MET A 79 -2.73 -2.67 -14.87
C MET A 79 -1.24 -2.35 -15.02
N GLU A 80 -0.97 -1.16 -15.53
CA GLU A 80 0.39 -0.66 -15.69
C GLU A 80 0.59 0.57 -14.83
N PHE A 81 1.71 0.63 -14.15
CA PHE A 81 2.09 1.77 -13.32
C PHE A 81 3.46 2.25 -13.73
N SER A 82 3.62 3.58 -13.85
CA SER A 82 4.92 4.19 -14.12
C SER A 82 5.53 4.82 -12.88
N GLU A 83 4.72 5.06 -11.85
CA GLU A 83 5.15 5.65 -10.59
C GLU A 83 4.21 5.19 -9.48
N PHE A 84 4.51 5.57 -8.23
CA PHE A 84 3.59 5.35 -7.12
C PHE A 84 2.81 6.64 -6.85
N LYS A 85 1.48 6.51 -6.78
CA LYS A 85 0.59 7.66 -6.62
C LYS A 85 -0.39 7.46 -5.47
N ILE A 86 -0.72 8.56 -4.80
CA ILE A 86 -1.83 8.61 -3.85
C ILE A 86 -3.09 8.93 -4.67
N GLU A 87 -4.11 8.09 -4.50
CA GLU A 87 -5.43 8.33 -5.07
C GLU A 87 -6.40 8.86 -4.02
N TYR A 88 -7.31 9.73 -4.44
CA TYR A 88 -8.30 10.34 -3.55
C TYR A 88 -9.73 9.91 -3.85
#